data_1f8015d5214ddd5527f6d082ef13369f
#
_entry.id   1f8015d5214ddd5527f6d082ef13369f
#
_cell.length_a   1.000
_cell.length_b   1.000
_cell.length_c   1.000
_cell.angle_alpha   90.00
_cell.angle_beta   90.00
_cell.angle_gamma   90.00
#
_symmetry.space_group_name_H-M   'P 1'
#
loop_
_entity.id
_entity.type
_entity.pdbx_description
1 polymer ?
#
loop_
_entity_poly.entity_id
_entity_poly.type
_entity_poly.pdbx_seq_one_letter_code
_entity_poly.pdbx_strand_id
1 'polypeptide(L)'
;MKALVVDDSLVMRKVLIGALSRANITDVDQACDGAEAVAFAEKVEYGLVLMDWNMPNMLGIDAVRGIRALGKTMPIIMVTTEAEKSRVIDALKAGASNYVIKPFEPATIVSKIQEVLNKVGTTI
;
A
#
# COMPACT_ATOMS: atom_id res chain seq x y z
N MET A 1 7.82 5.73 -11.96
CA MET A 1 7.92 5.33 -10.55
C MET A 1 7.68 3.84 -10.41
N LYS A 2 8.18 3.26 -9.36
CA LYS A 2 7.94 1.85 -9.03
C LYS A 2 7.00 1.73 -7.83
N ALA A 3 6.03 0.83 -7.89
CA ALA A 3 5.09 0.57 -6.81
C ALA A 3 5.29 -0.82 -6.23
N LEU A 4 4.90 -1.00 -4.97
CA LEU A 4 4.91 -2.29 -4.30
C LEU A 4 3.48 -2.63 -3.87
N VAL A 5 3.01 -3.82 -4.24
CA VAL A 5 1.71 -4.35 -3.84
C VAL A 5 1.93 -5.49 -2.85
N VAL A 6 1.36 -5.34 -1.66
CA VAL A 6 1.53 -6.31 -0.56
C VAL A 6 0.19 -6.87 -0.14
N ASP A 7 -0.04 -8.13 -0.44
CA ASP A 7 -1.25 -8.87 -0.08
C ASP A 7 -0.93 -10.36 -0.20
N ASP A 8 -1.43 -11.18 0.71
CA ASP A 8 -1.20 -12.62 0.64
C ASP A 8 -2.07 -13.31 -0.42
N SER A 9 -3.08 -12.64 -0.94
CA SER A 9 -3.94 -13.13 -2.03
C SER A 9 -3.38 -12.76 -3.39
N LEU A 10 -3.02 -13.76 -4.19
CA LEU A 10 -2.59 -13.55 -5.57
C LEU A 10 -3.67 -12.84 -6.40
N VAL A 11 -4.94 -13.22 -6.20
CA VAL A 11 -6.07 -12.61 -6.92
C VAL A 11 -6.16 -11.13 -6.59
N MET A 12 -6.05 -10.77 -5.31
CA MET A 12 -6.10 -9.37 -4.90
C MET A 12 -4.91 -8.58 -5.44
N ARG A 13 -3.71 -9.16 -5.43
CA ARG A 13 -2.54 -8.48 -6.03
C ARG A 13 -2.79 -8.17 -7.50
N LYS A 14 -3.39 -9.09 -8.26
CA LYS A 14 -3.74 -8.84 -9.67
C LYS A 14 -4.75 -7.72 -9.83
N VAL A 15 -5.74 -7.65 -8.95
CA VAL A 15 -6.75 -6.57 -8.96
C VAL A 15 -6.07 -5.22 -8.72
N LEU A 16 -5.17 -5.15 -7.75
CA LEU A 16 -4.46 -3.91 -7.41
C LEU A 16 -3.48 -3.49 -8.50
N ILE A 17 -2.80 -4.45 -9.13
CA ILE A 17 -1.92 -4.18 -10.28
C ILE A 17 -2.74 -3.60 -11.43
N GLY A 18 -3.95 -4.12 -11.67
CA GLY A 18 -4.86 -3.58 -12.67
C GLY A 18 -5.26 -2.13 -12.38
N ALA A 19 -5.55 -1.83 -11.12
CA ALA A 19 -5.87 -0.46 -10.70
C ALA A 19 -4.68 0.49 -10.88
N LEU A 20 -3.47 0.04 -10.53
CA LEU A 20 -2.24 0.81 -10.75
C LEU A 20 -2.02 1.09 -12.24
N SER A 21 -2.26 0.09 -13.10
CA SER A 21 -2.17 0.26 -14.55
C SER A 21 -3.12 1.34 -15.06
N ARG A 22 -4.34 1.40 -14.52
CA ARG A 22 -5.31 2.46 -14.85
C ARG A 22 -4.83 3.85 -14.42
N ALA A 23 -3.95 3.92 -13.43
CA ALA A 23 -3.31 5.16 -12.99
C ALA A 23 -1.96 5.39 -13.67
N ASN A 24 -1.65 4.65 -14.72
CA ASN A 24 -0.39 4.72 -15.48
C ASN A 24 0.85 4.30 -14.67
N ILE A 25 0.67 3.42 -13.69
CA ILE A 25 1.76 2.84 -12.91
C ILE A 25 1.88 1.36 -13.30
N THR A 26 2.91 1.03 -14.06
CA THR A 26 3.07 -0.31 -14.66
C THR A 26 4.29 -1.06 -14.14
N ASP A 27 5.22 -0.38 -13.47
CA ASP A 27 6.39 -1.01 -12.87
C ASP A 27 6.06 -1.36 -11.41
N VAL A 28 5.69 -2.62 -11.17
CA VAL A 28 5.13 -3.07 -9.89
C VAL A 28 5.83 -4.34 -9.40
N ASP A 29 6.32 -4.30 -8.16
CA ASP A 29 6.76 -5.49 -7.45
C ASP A 29 5.64 -6.01 -6.55
N GLN A 30 5.68 -7.28 -6.21
CA GLN A 30 4.69 -7.94 -5.36
C GLN A 30 5.36 -8.55 -4.14
N ALA A 31 4.71 -8.42 -2.98
CA ALA A 31 5.08 -9.08 -1.74
C ALA A 31 3.85 -9.78 -1.17
N CYS A 32 4.02 -10.91 -0.51
CA CYS A 32 2.90 -11.69 0.02
C CYS A 32 2.75 -11.58 1.54
N ASP A 33 3.62 -10.87 2.23
CA ASP A 33 3.49 -10.58 3.66
C ASP A 33 4.26 -9.33 4.04
N GLY A 34 4.10 -8.91 5.30
CA GLY A 34 4.71 -7.69 5.80
C GLY A 34 6.24 -7.76 5.90
N ALA A 35 6.77 -8.93 6.26
CA ALA A 35 8.22 -9.12 6.37
C ALA A 35 8.89 -8.97 5.01
N GLU A 36 8.29 -9.56 3.98
CA GLU A 36 8.77 -9.44 2.60
C GLU A 36 8.70 -7.99 2.11
N ALA A 37 7.62 -7.28 2.48
CA ALA A 37 7.46 -5.88 2.11
C ALA A 37 8.58 -5.00 2.70
N VAL A 38 8.92 -5.20 3.98
CA VAL A 38 10.01 -4.45 4.62
C VAL A 38 11.34 -4.76 3.94
N ALA A 39 11.59 -6.04 3.64
CA ALA A 39 12.83 -6.45 2.96
C ALA A 39 12.96 -5.82 1.58
N PHE A 40 11.87 -5.76 0.80
CA PHE A 40 11.87 -5.08 -0.49
C PHE A 40 12.10 -3.58 -0.35
N ALA A 41 11.44 -2.94 0.61
CA ALA A 41 11.59 -1.50 0.84
C ALA A 41 13.01 -1.09 1.25
N GLU A 42 13.73 -2.00 1.90
CA GLU A 42 15.15 -1.78 2.23
C GLU A 42 16.02 -1.64 1.00
N LYS A 43 15.73 -2.40 -0.04
CA LYS A 43 16.58 -2.54 -1.23
C LYS A 43 16.14 -1.69 -2.42
N VAL A 44 14.85 -1.33 -2.48
CA VAL A 44 14.26 -0.68 -3.63
C VAL A 44 13.55 0.60 -3.20
N GLU A 45 13.74 1.67 -3.96
CA GLU A 45 13.02 2.92 -3.73
C GLU A 45 11.66 2.85 -4.42
N TYR A 46 10.60 2.72 -3.64
CA TYR A 46 9.23 2.74 -4.14
C TYR A 46 8.63 4.13 -4.04
N GLY A 47 7.82 4.49 -5.02
CA GLY A 47 7.06 5.73 -5.01
C GLY A 47 5.66 5.57 -4.41
N LEU A 48 5.21 4.34 -4.23
CA LEU A 48 3.88 4.02 -3.69
C LEU A 48 3.87 2.58 -3.18
N VAL A 49 3.20 2.36 -2.05
CA VAL A 49 2.96 1.02 -1.50
C VAL A 49 1.47 0.84 -1.25
N LEU A 50 0.91 -0.28 -1.72
CA LEU A 50 -0.44 -0.72 -1.36
C LEU A 50 -0.29 -1.91 -0.42
N MET A 51 -0.86 -1.81 0.80
CA MET A 51 -0.58 -2.73 1.90
C MET A 51 -1.86 -3.27 2.52
N ASP A 52 -2.03 -4.60 2.52
CA ASP A 52 -3.09 -5.23 3.31
C ASP A 52 -2.69 -5.28 4.79
N TRP A 53 -3.67 -5.43 5.67
CA TRP A 53 -3.46 -5.54 7.13
C TRP A 53 -3.19 -6.98 7.56
N ASN A 54 -4.12 -7.88 7.21
CA ASN A 54 -4.09 -9.26 7.69
C ASN A 54 -3.30 -10.17 6.76
N MET A 55 -2.07 -10.46 7.14
CA MET A 55 -1.16 -11.30 6.38
C MET A 55 -0.40 -12.22 7.34
N PRO A 56 0.11 -13.37 6.87
CA PRO A 56 0.96 -14.21 7.70
C PRO A 56 2.31 -13.52 7.98
N ASN A 57 3.02 -14.02 8.96
CA ASN A 57 4.38 -13.64 9.37
C ASN A 57 4.49 -12.23 9.97
N MET A 58 3.93 -11.22 9.35
CA MET A 58 3.94 -9.84 9.86
C MET A 58 2.69 -9.11 9.37
N LEU A 59 1.97 -8.48 10.28
CA LEU A 59 0.80 -7.66 9.95
C LEU A 59 1.21 -6.43 9.13
N GLY A 60 0.29 -5.97 8.26
CA GLY A 60 0.54 -4.78 7.45
C GLY A 60 0.87 -3.53 8.25
N ILE A 61 0.21 -3.32 9.39
CA ILE A 61 0.52 -2.17 10.26
C ILE A 61 1.95 -2.21 10.80
N ASP A 62 2.43 -3.41 11.13
CA ASP A 62 3.81 -3.58 11.60
C ASP A 62 4.81 -3.37 10.45
N ALA A 63 4.44 -3.77 9.23
CA ALA A 63 5.24 -3.49 8.04
C ALA A 63 5.32 -1.99 7.75
N VAL A 64 4.22 -1.25 7.92
CA VAL A 64 4.24 0.21 7.78
C VAL A 64 5.21 0.83 8.78
N ARG A 65 5.16 0.42 10.04
CA ARG A 65 6.10 0.88 11.07
C ARG A 65 7.55 0.55 10.70
N GLY A 66 7.78 -0.66 10.21
CA GLY A 66 9.11 -1.11 9.78
C GLY A 66 9.66 -0.29 8.61
N ILE A 67 8.83 -0.01 7.61
CA ILE A 67 9.21 0.81 6.46
C ILE A 67 9.52 2.24 6.90
N ARG A 68 8.69 2.82 7.76
CA ARG A 68 8.94 4.18 8.28
C ARG A 68 10.20 4.25 9.14
N ALA A 69 10.49 3.18 9.90
CA ALA A 69 11.72 3.10 10.69
C ALA A 69 12.99 3.08 9.83
N LEU A 70 12.88 2.65 8.56
CA LEU A 70 13.98 2.74 7.59
C LEU A 70 14.23 4.17 7.09
N GLY A 71 13.40 5.13 7.49
CA GLY A 71 13.48 6.51 6.99
C GLY A 71 12.76 6.73 5.65
N LYS A 72 11.99 5.75 5.20
CA LYS A 72 11.26 5.85 3.92
C LYS A 72 10.00 6.69 4.10
N THR A 73 9.70 7.54 3.13
CA THR A 73 8.60 8.52 3.20
C THR A 73 7.56 8.37 2.09
N MET A 74 7.69 7.36 1.21
CA MET A 74 6.73 7.17 0.13
C MET A 74 5.30 7.00 0.67
N PRO A 75 4.28 7.38 -0.12
CA PRO A 75 2.90 7.12 0.25
C PRO A 75 2.63 5.62 0.44
N ILE A 76 1.90 5.28 1.49
CA ILE A 76 1.43 3.92 1.76
C ILE A 76 -0.08 3.98 1.93
N ILE A 77 -0.82 3.25 1.09
CA ILE A 77 -2.27 3.12 1.21
C ILE A 77 -2.58 1.75 1.78
N MET A 78 -3.29 1.72 2.91
CA MET A 78 -3.84 0.46 3.43
C MET A 78 -5.03 0.05 2.58
N VAL A 79 -5.08 -1.21 2.15
CA VAL A 79 -6.18 -1.77 1.37
C VAL A 79 -6.59 -3.07 2.04
N THR A 80 -7.66 -3.03 2.83
CA THR A 80 -7.97 -4.13 3.75
C THR A 80 -9.44 -4.22 4.11
N THR A 81 -9.86 -5.39 4.62
CA THR A 81 -11.20 -5.58 5.18
C THR A 81 -11.36 -5.00 6.59
N GLU A 82 -10.26 -4.61 7.25
CA GLU A 82 -10.32 -3.97 8.56
C GLU A 82 -10.97 -2.60 8.44
N ALA A 83 -12.19 -2.45 8.96
CA ALA A 83 -13.02 -1.27 8.76
C ALA A 83 -13.32 -0.48 10.03
N GLU A 84 -12.89 -0.98 11.19
CA GLU A 84 -13.13 -0.29 12.46
C GLU A 84 -12.37 1.04 12.49
N LYS A 85 -13.03 2.08 13.00
CA LYS A 85 -12.44 3.41 13.09
C LYS A 85 -11.12 3.42 13.84
N SER A 86 -11.01 2.64 14.93
CA SER A 86 -9.78 2.53 15.71
C SER A 86 -8.63 1.96 14.87
N ARG A 87 -8.90 1.02 13.98
CA ARG A 87 -7.90 0.43 13.08
C ARG A 87 -7.41 1.43 12.05
N VAL A 88 -8.33 2.21 11.47
CA VAL A 88 -7.98 3.28 10.53
C VAL A 88 -7.06 4.29 11.21
N ILE A 89 -7.42 4.73 12.43
CA ILE A 89 -6.63 5.67 13.20
C ILE A 89 -5.24 5.10 13.51
N ASP A 90 -5.16 3.85 13.94
CA ASP A 90 -3.90 3.17 14.25
C ASP A 90 -2.98 3.13 13.02
N ALA A 91 -3.54 2.81 11.85
CA ALA A 91 -2.77 2.76 10.61
C ALA A 91 -2.20 4.14 10.24
N LEU A 92 -3.01 5.19 10.35
CA LEU A 92 -2.56 6.54 10.05
C LEU A 92 -1.49 6.99 11.04
N LYS A 93 -1.63 6.67 12.32
CA LYS A 93 -0.60 6.95 13.33
C LYS A 93 0.68 6.18 13.10
N ALA A 94 0.59 4.98 12.54
CA ALA A 94 1.76 4.18 12.20
C ALA A 94 2.52 4.74 10.99
N GLY A 95 1.90 5.61 10.20
CA GLY A 95 2.52 6.26 9.06
C GLY A 95 1.87 5.96 7.72
N ALA A 96 0.71 5.30 7.69
CA ALA A 96 -0.05 5.13 6.46
C ALA A 96 -0.58 6.48 5.97
N SER A 97 -0.62 6.66 4.66
CA SER A 97 -1.02 7.92 4.02
C SER A 97 -2.52 7.98 3.75
N ASN A 98 -3.14 6.83 3.52
CA ASN A 98 -4.57 6.73 3.25
C ASN A 98 -5.06 5.32 3.52
N TYR A 99 -6.36 5.09 3.37
CA TYR A 99 -7.00 3.83 3.75
C TYR A 99 -8.15 3.52 2.80
N VAL A 100 -8.22 2.29 2.30
CA VAL A 100 -9.31 1.81 1.45
C VAL A 100 -9.83 0.51 2.02
N ILE A 101 -11.15 0.38 2.12
CA ILE A 101 -11.81 -0.78 2.70
C ILE A 101 -12.28 -1.71 1.58
N LYS A 102 -11.97 -3.00 1.70
CA LYS A 102 -12.47 -4.05 0.81
C LYS A 102 -13.88 -4.46 1.22
N PRO A 103 -14.77 -4.75 0.28
CA PRO A 103 -14.60 -4.62 -1.16
C PRO A 103 -14.69 -3.16 -1.61
N PHE A 104 -14.00 -2.83 -2.70
CA PHE A 104 -13.96 -1.47 -3.23
C PHE A 104 -14.28 -1.46 -4.72
N GLU A 105 -14.72 -0.31 -5.22
CA GLU A 105 -14.82 -0.08 -6.65
C GLU A 105 -13.43 0.24 -7.22
N PRO A 106 -13.05 -0.26 -8.41
CA PRO A 106 -11.76 0.05 -9.00
C PRO A 106 -11.48 1.55 -9.10
N ALA A 107 -12.49 2.36 -9.40
CA ALA A 107 -12.34 3.82 -9.47
C ALA A 107 -11.97 4.43 -8.12
N THR A 108 -12.38 3.84 -7.00
CA THR A 108 -12.03 4.31 -5.67
C THR A 108 -10.53 4.17 -5.42
N ILE A 109 -9.95 3.03 -5.76
CA ILE A 109 -8.50 2.83 -5.62
C ILE A 109 -7.73 3.81 -6.50
N VAL A 110 -8.12 3.96 -7.77
CA VAL A 110 -7.46 4.88 -8.69
C VAL A 110 -7.50 6.31 -8.14
N SER A 111 -8.67 6.74 -7.63
CA SER A 111 -8.84 8.05 -7.03
C SER A 111 -7.93 8.27 -5.81
N LYS A 112 -7.81 7.28 -4.93
CA LYS A 112 -6.95 7.35 -3.75
C LYS A 112 -5.47 7.38 -4.12
N ILE A 113 -5.06 6.63 -5.14
CA ILE A 113 -3.70 6.66 -5.66
C ILE A 113 -3.37 8.08 -6.15
N GLN A 114 -4.24 8.68 -6.96
CA GLN A 114 -4.05 10.03 -7.48
C GLN A 114 -3.99 11.05 -6.35
N GLU A 115 -4.86 10.91 -5.35
CA GLU A 115 -4.92 11.82 -4.20
C GLU A 115 -3.59 11.84 -3.43
N VAL A 116 -3.05 10.66 -3.07
CA VAL A 116 -1.80 10.61 -2.29
C VAL A 116 -0.59 11.05 -3.11
N LEU A 117 -0.55 10.75 -4.40
CA LEU A 117 0.56 11.16 -5.27
C LEU A 117 0.54 12.67 -5.52
N ASN A 118 -0.64 13.27 -5.66
CA ASN A 118 -0.76 14.71 -5.80
C ASN A 118 -0.28 15.45 -4.55
N LYS A 119 -0.54 14.91 -3.36
CA LYS A 119 -0.07 15.50 -2.10
C LYS A 119 1.44 15.56 -2.00
N VAL A 120 2.15 14.60 -2.58
CA VAL A 120 3.62 14.59 -2.58
C VAL A 120 4.21 15.25 -3.84
N GLY A 121 3.39 15.90 -4.64
CA GLY A 121 3.83 16.61 -5.84
C GLY A 121 4.16 15.71 -7.03
N THR A 122 3.72 14.47 -7.02
CA THR A 122 3.94 13.52 -8.11
C THR A 122 2.75 13.54 -9.08
N THR A 123 3.04 13.65 -10.38
CA THR A 123 2.01 13.60 -11.42
C THR A 123 2.06 12.25 -12.12
N ILE A 124 0.90 11.67 -12.31
CA ILE A 124 0.75 10.40 -13.04
C ILE A 124 -0.13 10.57 -14.28
#